data_e5e26c6cedc362cb6c012c12190684ee
#
_entry.id   e5e26c6cedc362cb6c012c12190684ee
#
_cell.length_a   1.000
_cell.length_b   1.000
_cell.length_c   1.000
_cell.angle_alpha   90.00
_cell.angle_beta   90.00
_cell.angle_gamma   90.00
#
_symmetry.space_group_name_H-M   'P 1'
#
loop_
_entity.id
_entity.type
_entity.pdbx_description
1 polymer ?
#
loop_
_entity_poly.entity_id
_entity_poly.type
_entity_poly.pdbx_seq_one_letter_code
_entity_poly.pdbx_strand_id
1 'polypeptide(L)'
;MLKSKSSRWLAGPYLVWMAIFTVVPLFIVIWYAMTNADGQFTFDNLTQIGRYSSVFARSLILAAISTVICLVMAFPVGYFLSRLRANKQHIMLMLIMLPMWMNFLLRTYAWMTLLEKNGLINKFFGLFGLGPFNMINTSGAVVLGMVYNYLPFMILPIYTAMTKIDDSIIEAAQDLGCNVWHILFRMLVPLTGPGIATGITQVFVPAVSTFIISRMLGGGSNLLIGDLIELQFLGNSYNLNLGSAMSLVLMVIVLLCMSFTSSFDESEMEGVM
;
A
#
# COMPACT_ATOMS: atom_id res chain seq x y z
N MET A 1 -31.06 16.36 19.89
CA MET A 1 -30.55 15.03 20.28
C MET A 1 -31.68 14.02 20.25
N LEU A 2 -31.93 13.40 19.10
CA LEU A 2 -32.97 12.34 18.98
C LEU A 2 -32.28 10.97 19.15
N LYS A 3 -32.15 10.52 20.40
CA LYS A 3 -31.89 9.11 20.72
C LYS A 3 -33.19 8.32 20.50
N SER A 4 -33.58 8.14 19.25
CA SER A 4 -34.73 7.30 18.92
C SER A 4 -34.31 5.83 18.91
N LYS A 5 -35.06 4.99 19.64
CA LYS A 5 -35.00 3.52 19.56
C LYS A 5 -35.15 3.02 18.11
N SER A 6 -35.85 3.78 17.26
CA SER A 6 -36.02 3.54 15.83
C SER A 6 -34.71 3.55 15.03
N SER A 7 -33.70 4.38 15.41
CA SER A 7 -32.43 4.44 14.73
C SER A 7 -31.59 3.14 14.89
N ARG A 8 -31.79 2.38 15.96
CA ARG A 8 -31.09 1.11 16.20
C ARG A 8 -31.59 -0.01 15.28
N TRP A 9 -32.87 0.01 14.91
CA TRP A 9 -33.46 -0.97 13.99
C TRP A 9 -33.01 -0.74 12.54
N LEU A 10 -32.75 0.50 12.16
CA LEU A 10 -32.20 0.85 10.84
C LEU A 10 -30.75 0.36 10.68
N ALA A 11 -29.98 0.27 11.76
CA ALA A 11 -28.62 -0.29 11.75
C ALA A 11 -28.60 -1.83 11.74
N GLY A 12 -29.73 -2.50 12.05
CA GLY A 12 -29.82 -3.96 12.15
C GLY A 12 -29.31 -4.70 10.91
N PRO A 13 -29.80 -4.41 9.70
CA PRO A 13 -29.34 -5.08 8.47
C PRO A 13 -27.84 -4.92 8.23
N TYR A 14 -27.28 -3.73 8.53
CA TYR A 14 -25.83 -3.47 8.41
C TYR A 14 -25.03 -4.31 9.42
N LEU A 15 -25.46 -4.38 10.68
CA LEU A 15 -24.80 -5.18 11.72
C LEU A 15 -24.81 -6.67 11.38
N VAL A 16 -25.93 -7.18 10.87
CA VAL A 16 -26.05 -8.59 10.41
C VAL A 16 -25.09 -8.83 9.23
N TRP A 17 -25.08 -7.94 8.26
CA TRP A 17 -24.16 -8.03 7.12
C TRP A 17 -22.69 -8.03 7.59
N MET A 18 -22.33 -7.09 8.46
CA MET A 18 -20.97 -7.00 9.02
C MET A 18 -20.60 -8.26 9.81
N ALA A 19 -21.53 -8.80 10.62
CA ALA A 19 -21.29 -10.04 11.37
C ALA A 19 -21.03 -11.21 10.42
N ILE A 20 -21.85 -11.41 9.39
CA ILE A 20 -21.72 -12.53 8.45
C ILE A 20 -20.47 -12.41 7.57
N PHE A 21 -20.19 -11.24 7.02
CA PHE A 21 -19.14 -11.08 6.02
C PHE A 21 -17.79 -10.63 6.57
N THR A 22 -17.71 -10.15 7.80
CA THR A 22 -16.47 -9.73 8.44
C THR A 22 -16.12 -10.59 9.65
N VAL A 23 -17.04 -10.70 10.61
CA VAL A 23 -16.73 -11.37 11.88
C VAL A 23 -16.63 -12.88 11.69
N VAL A 24 -17.58 -13.52 10.99
CA VAL A 24 -17.56 -14.97 10.78
C VAL A 24 -16.31 -15.44 10.03
N PRO A 25 -15.90 -14.83 8.88
CA PRO A 25 -14.64 -15.22 8.22
C PRO A 25 -13.39 -15.04 9.09
N LEU A 26 -13.32 -13.98 9.90
CA LEU A 26 -12.22 -13.78 10.83
C LEU A 26 -12.16 -14.89 11.88
N PHE A 27 -13.31 -15.26 12.46
CA PHE A 27 -13.38 -16.40 13.39
C PHE A 27 -12.94 -17.71 12.72
N ILE A 28 -13.34 -17.95 11.49
CA ILE A 28 -12.94 -19.14 10.73
C ILE A 28 -11.41 -19.16 10.55
N VAL A 29 -10.80 -18.03 10.15
CA VAL A 29 -9.34 -17.93 10.00
C VAL A 29 -8.64 -18.17 11.33
N ILE A 30 -9.10 -17.59 12.44
CA ILE A 30 -8.55 -17.81 13.78
C ILE A 30 -8.68 -19.29 14.17
N TRP A 31 -9.85 -19.90 13.92
CA TRP A 31 -10.07 -21.32 14.22
C TRP A 31 -9.09 -22.22 13.50
N TYR A 32 -8.97 -22.07 12.16
CA TYR A 32 -8.01 -22.86 11.37
C TYR A 32 -6.55 -22.57 11.73
N ALA A 33 -6.21 -21.35 12.07
CA ALA A 33 -4.85 -20.99 12.50
C ALA A 33 -4.44 -21.71 13.79
N MET A 34 -5.42 -21.96 14.67
CA MET A 34 -5.24 -22.56 16.00
C MET A 34 -5.56 -24.07 16.07
N THR A 35 -5.88 -24.71 14.94
CA THR A 35 -6.20 -26.14 14.90
C THR A 35 -5.30 -26.86 13.92
N ASN A 36 -5.10 -28.18 14.15
CA ASN A 36 -4.45 -29.07 13.19
C ASN A 36 -5.49 -29.70 12.22
N ALA A 37 -5.03 -30.55 11.30
CA ALA A 37 -5.90 -31.26 10.35
C ALA A 37 -6.97 -32.14 11.02
N ASP A 38 -6.72 -32.62 12.26
CA ASP A 38 -7.61 -33.45 13.05
C ASP A 38 -8.60 -32.61 13.89
N GLY A 39 -8.56 -31.28 13.77
CA GLY A 39 -9.43 -30.35 14.52
C GLY A 39 -9.01 -30.14 15.99
N GLN A 40 -7.84 -30.63 16.39
CA GLN A 40 -7.29 -30.43 17.75
C GLN A 40 -6.61 -29.08 17.85
N PHE A 41 -6.75 -28.43 18.99
CA PHE A 41 -6.13 -27.14 19.25
C PHE A 41 -4.60 -27.28 19.36
N THR A 42 -3.86 -26.50 18.55
CA THR A 42 -2.39 -26.51 18.52
C THR A 42 -1.83 -25.15 18.15
N PHE A 43 -0.61 -24.88 18.63
CA PHE A 43 0.19 -23.71 18.24
C PHE A 43 1.26 -24.05 17.17
N ASP A 44 1.30 -25.29 16.68
CA ASP A 44 2.36 -25.75 15.76
C ASP A 44 2.35 -24.96 14.44
N ASN A 45 1.17 -24.53 13.97
CA ASN A 45 1.06 -23.70 12.77
C ASN A 45 1.79 -22.36 12.93
N LEU A 46 1.66 -21.73 14.10
CA LEU A 46 2.35 -20.46 14.41
C LEU A 46 3.86 -20.66 14.52
N THR A 47 4.33 -21.76 15.12
CA THR A 47 5.77 -22.06 15.21
C THR A 47 6.39 -22.33 13.85
N GLN A 48 5.64 -22.97 12.95
CA GLN A 48 6.08 -23.22 11.56
C GLN A 48 6.30 -21.92 10.77
N ILE A 49 5.59 -20.84 11.08
CA ILE A 49 5.77 -19.53 10.41
C ILE A 49 7.21 -19.04 10.56
N GLY A 50 7.91 -19.38 11.64
CA GLY A 50 9.32 -19.04 11.84
C GLY A 50 10.23 -19.47 10.68
N ARG A 51 9.90 -20.55 9.97
CA ARG A 51 10.63 -21.01 8.79
C ARG A 51 10.51 -20.05 7.58
N TYR A 52 9.47 -19.24 7.55
CA TYR A 52 9.18 -18.27 6.49
C TYR A 52 9.54 -16.82 6.87
N SER A 53 10.22 -16.64 8.00
CA SER A 53 10.61 -15.31 8.50
C SER A 53 11.37 -14.46 7.48
N SER A 54 12.21 -15.08 6.65
CA SER A 54 12.93 -14.38 5.57
C SER A 54 11.99 -13.85 4.48
N VAL A 55 10.89 -14.54 4.18
CA VAL A 55 9.89 -14.08 3.21
C VAL A 55 9.06 -12.95 3.80
N PHE A 56 8.66 -13.05 5.08
CA PHE A 56 8.01 -11.96 5.79
C PHE A 56 8.88 -10.69 5.80
N ALA A 57 10.16 -10.81 6.19
CA ALA A 57 11.10 -9.69 6.19
C ALA A 57 11.25 -9.08 4.79
N ARG A 58 11.42 -9.91 3.75
CA ARG A 58 11.51 -9.44 2.37
C ARG A 58 10.26 -8.67 1.94
N SER A 59 9.06 -9.19 2.25
CA SER A 59 7.80 -8.53 1.91
C SER A 59 7.69 -7.15 2.56
N LEU A 60 8.01 -7.05 3.85
CA LEU A 60 8.00 -5.79 4.58
C LEU A 60 9.03 -4.79 4.04
N ILE A 61 10.23 -5.25 3.72
CA ILE A 61 11.30 -4.41 3.15
C ILE A 61 10.90 -3.89 1.77
N LEU A 62 10.41 -4.74 0.86
CA LEU A 62 10.02 -4.30 -0.48
C LEU A 62 8.79 -3.38 -0.44
N ALA A 63 7.84 -3.64 0.44
CA ALA A 63 6.70 -2.75 0.66
C ALA A 63 7.16 -1.39 1.22
N ALA A 64 8.06 -1.37 2.20
CA ALA A 64 8.63 -0.15 2.76
C ALA A 64 9.40 0.66 1.70
N ILE A 65 10.26 0.01 0.91
CA ILE A 65 10.99 0.65 -0.19
C ILE A 65 10.01 1.26 -1.19
N SER A 66 8.99 0.51 -1.62
CA SER A 66 7.98 1.00 -2.56
C SER A 66 7.20 2.18 -1.99
N THR A 67 6.85 2.14 -0.69
CA THR A 67 6.14 3.23 0.00
C THR A 67 7.00 4.49 0.06
N VAL A 68 8.29 4.37 0.40
CA VAL A 68 9.22 5.50 0.43
C VAL A 68 9.39 6.11 -0.97
N ILE A 69 9.54 5.28 -2.00
CA ILE A 69 9.63 5.78 -3.40
C ILE A 69 8.33 6.50 -3.78
N CYS A 70 7.17 5.92 -3.47
CA CYS A 70 5.87 6.57 -3.70
C CYS A 70 5.79 7.93 -2.99
N LEU A 71 6.22 8.01 -1.72
CA LEU A 71 6.22 9.25 -0.95
C LEU A 71 7.11 10.32 -1.58
N VAL A 72 8.34 9.97 -1.94
CA VAL A 72 9.30 10.88 -2.57
C VAL A 72 8.79 11.40 -3.91
N MET A 73 8.11 10.56 -4.69
CA MET A 73 7.51 10.96 -5.97
C MET A 73 6.20 11.73 -5.79
N ALA A 74 5.35 11.30 -4.87
CA ALA A 74 4.03 11.88 -4.66
C ALA A 74 4.09 13.28 -4.04
N PHE A 75 5.09 13.55 -3.18
CA PHE A 75 5.20 14.82 -2.48
C PHE A 75 5.36 16.03 -3.44
N PRO A 76 6.34 16.03 -4.37
CA PRO A 76 6.47 17.14 -5.34
C PRO A 76 5.27 17.20 -6.31
N VAL A 77 4.72 16.06 -6.71
CA VAL A 77 3.54 16.02 -7.58
C VAL A 77 2.32 16.60 -6.86
N GLY A 78 2.08 16.22 -5.60
CA GLY A 78 0.99 16.75 -4.77
C GLY A 78 1.11 18.26 -4.56
N TYR A 79 2.33 18.73 -4.29
CA TYR A 79 2.61 20.17 -4.17
C TYR A 79 2.30 20.93 -5.47
N PHE A 80 2.83 20.45 -6.60
CA PHE A 80 2.58 21.08 -7.89
C PHE A 80 1.07 21.11 -8.21
N LEU A 81 0.37 20.01 -7.99
CA LEU A 81 -1.08 19.93 -8.24
C LEU A 81 -1.87 20.90 -7.36
N SER A 82 -1.51 21.03 -6.07
CA SER A 82 -2.23 21.90 -5.14
C SER A 82 -2.16 23.38 -5.51
N ARG A 83 -1.14 23.81 -6.27
CA ARG A 83 -0.91 25.19 -6.72
C ARG A 83 -1.45 25.50 -8.11
N LEU A 84 -2.06 24.53 -8.80
CA LEU A 84 -2.71 24.77 -10.08
C LEU A 84 -4.09 25.43 -9.89
N ARG A 85 -4.58 26.09 -10.94
CA ARG A 85 -5.98 26.58 -10.99
C ARG A 85 -6.95 25.39 -10.93
N ALA A 86 -8.10 25.56 -10.28
CA ALA A 86 -9.10 24.52 -10.01
C ALA A 86 -9.44 23.63 -11.22
N ASN A 87 -9.66 24.24 -12.41
CA ASN A 87 -9.96 23.48 -13.63
C ASN A 87 -8.81 22.57 -14.06
N LYS A 88 -7.56 23.02 -13.90
CA LYS A 88 -6.37 22.22 -14.24
C LYS A 88 -6.11 21.12 -13.20
N GLN A 89 -6.36 21.42 -11.93
CA GLN A 89 -6.27 20.41 -10.87
C GLN A 89 -7.15 19.21 -11.16
N HIS A 90 -8.43 19.46 -11.52
CA HIS A 90 -9.39 18.38 -11.81
C HIS A 90 -8.94 17.49 -12.97
N ILE A 91 -8.49 18.11 -14.05
CA ILE A 91 -8.00 17.37 -15.24
C ILE A 91 -6.75 16.53 -14.88
N MET A 92 -5.78 17.11 -14.17
CA MET A 92 -4.56 16.42 -13.80
C MET A 92 -4.82 15.26 -12.83
N LEU A 93 -5.71 15.43 -11.85
CA LEU A 93 -6.13 14.35 -10.97
C LEU A 93 -6.80 13.22 -11.73
N MET A 94 -7.70 13.54 -12.69
CA MET A 94 -8.32 12.52 -13.55
C MET A 94 -7.25 11.76 -14.33
N LEU A 95 -6.25 12.44 -14.91
CA LEU A 95 -5.17 11.79 -15.66
C LEU A 95 -4.32 10.86 -14.79
N ILE A 96 -4.03 11.26 -13.53
CA ILE A 96 -3.28 10.42 -12.57
C ILE A 96 -4.10 9.19 -12.18
N MET A 97 -5.43 9.35 -12.05
CA MET A 97 -6.32 8.25 -11.67
C MET A 97 -6.72 7.36 -12.85
N LEU A 98 -6.58 7.83 -14.09
CA LEU A 98 -6.99 7.09 -15.28
C LEU A 98 -6.38 5.69 -15.39
N PRO A 99 -5.09 5.47 -15.11
CA PRO A 99 -4.51 4.13 -15.10
C PRO A 99 -5.17 3.18 -14.11
N MET A 100 -5.76 3.69 -13.02
CA MET A 100 -6.43 2.84 -12.02
C MET A 100 -7.74 2.22 -12.52
N TRP A 101 -8.38 2.84 -13.52
CA TRP A 101 -9.59 2.30 -14.13
C TRP A 101 -9.30 1.13 -15.07
N MET A 102 -8.05 0.95 -15.46
CA MET A 102 -7.64 -0.23 -16.22
C MET A 102 -7.55 -1.45 -15.30
N ASN A 103 -7.81 -2.64 -15.88
CA ASN A 103 -7.66 -3.89 -15.17
C ASN A 103 -6.24 -4.05 -14.60
N PHE A 104 -6.15 -4.37 -13.31
CA PHE A 104 -4.88 -4.51 -12.58
C PHE A 104 -3.94 -5.56 -13.20
N LEU A 105 -4.50 -6.72 -13.62
CA LEU A 105 -3.73 -7.79 -14.26
C LEU A 105 -3.14 -7.35 -15.59
N LEU A 106 -3.92 -6.67 -16.43
CA LEU A 106 -3.45 -6.19 -17.73
C LEU A 106 -2.32 -5.18 -17.58
N ARG A 107 -2.39 -4.29 -16.58
CA ARG A 107 -1.32 -3.33 -16.29
C ARG A 107 -0.03 -4.04 -15.87
N THR A 108 -0.15 -5.01 -14.99
CA THR A 108 1.02 -5.77 -14.49
C THR A 108 1.62 -6.60 -15.61
N TYR A 109 0.79 -7.21 -16.47
CA TYR A 109 1.23 -7.95 -17.65
C TYR A 109 1.94 -7.05 -18.68
N ALA A 110 1.45 -5.83 -18.89
CA ALA A 110 2.13 -4.86 -19.74
C ALA A 110 3.54 -4.53 -19.24
N TRP A 111 3.71 -4.33 -17.92
CA TRP A 111 5.04 -4.14 -17.33
C TRP A 111 5.93 -5.37 -17.48
N MET A 112 5.37 -6.57 -17.34
CA MET A 112 6.10 -7.82 -17.56
C MET A 112 6.69 -7.87 -18.97
N THR A 113 5.87 -7.62 -20.00
CA THR A 113 6.32 -7.59 -21.42
C THR A 113 7.31 -6.47 -21.73
N LEU A 114 7.18 -5.31 -21.08
CA LEU A 114 8.13 -4.20 -21.27
C LEU A 114 9.51 -4.52 -20.70
N LEU A 115 9.57 -5.22 -19.54
CA LEU A 115 10.80 -5.55 -18.83
C LEU A 115 11.50 -6.82 -19.32
N GLU A 116 10.88 -7.60 -20.20
CA GLU A 116 11.48 -8.80 -20.79
C GLU A 116 12.79 -8.49 -21.53
N LYS A 117 13.65 -9.52 -21.71
CA LYS A 117 14.92 -9.36 -22.46
C LYS A 117 14.73 -8.80 -23.86
N ASN A 118 13.67 -9.21 -24.54
CA ASN A 118 13.30 -8.71 -25.88
C ASN A 118 12.25 -7.60 -25.83
N GLY A 119 11.93 -7.08 -24.61
CA GLY A 119 10.94 -6.05 -24.39
C GLY A 119 11.39 -4.68 -24.92
N LEU A 120 10.42 -3.76 -25.02
CA LEU A 120 10.63 -2.43 -25.58
C LEU A 120 11.72 -1.64 -24.86
N ILE A 121 11.83 -1.79 -23.53
CA ILE A 121 12.83 -1.07 -22.72
C ILE A 121 14.24 -1.53 -23.12
N ASN A 122 14.47 -2.83 -23.21
CA ASN A 122 15.76 -3.37 -23.64
C ASN A 122 16.09 -3.02 -25.13
N LYS A 123 15.09 -3.01 -26.00
CA LYS A 123 15.27 -2.54 -27.37
C LYS A 123 15.68 -1.07 -27.42
N PHE A 124 15.07 -0.23 -26.59
CA PHE A 124 15.44 1.18 -26.50
C PHE A 124 16.88 1.36 -26.00
N PHE A 125 17.31 0.66 -24.96
CA PHE A 125 18.71 0.68 -24.51
C PHE A 125 19.68 0.11 -25.54
N GLY A 126 19.23 -0.89 -26.31
CA GLY A 126 20.02 -1.46 -27.41
C GLY A 126 20.35 -0.45 -28.52
N LEU A 127 19.52 0.59 -28.76
CA LEU A 127 19.82 1.67 -29.68
C LEU A 127 21.05 2.49 -29.25
N PHE A 128 21.36 2.52 -27.96
CA PHE A 128 22.52 3.20 -27.39
C PHE A 128 23.71 2.24 -27.14
N GLY A 129 23.63 1.00 -27.62
CA GLY A 129 24.66 -0.02 -27.41
C GLY A 129 24.71 -0.56 -25.97
N LEU A 130 23.64 -0.35 -25.18
CA LEU A 130 23.53 -0.78 -23.80
C LEU A 130 22.61 -2.01 -23.68
N GLY A 131 23.00 -3.01 -22.86
CA GLY A 131 22.17 -4.17 -22.57
C GLY A 131 22.41 -5.39 -23.47
N PRO A 132 21.52 -6.40 -23.45
CA PRO A 132 20.23 -6.43 -22.74
C PRO A 132 20.36 -6.62 -21.21
N PHE A 133 19.61 -5.83 -20.46
CA PHE A 133 19.53 -5.94 -19.00
C PHE A 133 18.51 -6.99 -18.57
N ASN A 134 18.85 -7.73 -17.53
CA ASN A 134 17.93 -8.71 -16.93
C ASN A 134 17.05 -8.01 -15.89
N MET A 135 15.99 -7.30 -16.34
CA MET A 135 15.14 -6.48 -15.49
C MET A 135 14.00 -7.27 -14.86
N ILE A 136 13.40 -8.22 -15.62
CA ILE A 136 12.31 -9.06 -15.12
C ILE A 136 12.83 -10.13 -14.14
N ASN A 137 11.94 -10.67 -13.31
CA ASN A 137 12.23 -11.66 -12.26
C ASN A 137 13.20 -11.15 -11.18
N THR A 138 13.16 -9.87 -10.90
CA THR A 138 13.99 -9.20 -9.89
C THR A 138 13.11 -8.51 -8.84
N SER A 139 13.67 -8.31 -7.64
CA SER A 139 13.02 -7.50 -6.60
C SER A 139 12.79 -6.05 -7.06
N GLY A 140 13.67 -5.53 -7.95
CA GLY A 140 13.50 -4.21 -8.54
C GLY A 140 12.26 -4.11 -9.43
N ALA A 141 11.96 -5.14 -10.23
CA ALA A 141 10.74 -5.20 -11.04
C ALA A 141 9.48 -5.24 -10.16
N VAL A 142 9.53 -5.97 -9.03
CA VAL A 142 8.43 -6.02 -8.07
C VAL A 142 8.18 -4.64 -7.45
N VAL A 143 9.25 -3.95 -6.99
CA VAL A 143 9.15 -2.58 -6.47
C VAL A 143 8.59 -1.62 -7.51
N LEU A 144 9.06 -1.68 -8.75
CA LEU A 144 8.56 -0.85 -9.84
C LEU A 144 7.07 -1.09 -10.08
N GLY A 145 6.65 -2.36 -10.10
CA GLY A 145 5.24 -2.73 -10.23
C GLY A 145 4.37 -2.22 -9.07
N MET A 146 4.88 -2.32 -7.84
CA MET A 146 4.21 -1.76 -6.64
C MET A 146 4.08 -0.25 -6.74
N VAL A 147 5.18 0.46 -7.05
CA VAL A 147 5.20 1.92 -7.17
C VAL A 147 4.19 2.37 -8.24
N TYR A 148 4.25 1.80 -9.43
CA TYR A 148 3.33 2.15 -10.51
C TYR A 148 1.86 1.96 -10.13
N ASN A 149 1.55 0.85 -9.47
CA ASN A 149 0.16 0.53 -9.12
C ASN A 149 -0.36 1.36 -7.93
N TYR A 150 0.50 1.70 -6.97
CA TYR A 150 0.08 2.33 -5.71
C TYR A 150 0.41 3.82 -5.60
N LEU A 151 1.21 4.40 -6.52
CA LEU A 151 1.56 5.82 -6.52
C LEU A 151 0.33 6.77 -6.44
N PRO A 152 -0.77 6.55 -7.18
CA PRO A 152 -1.95 7.41 -7.08
C PRO A 152 -2.56 7.45 -5.68
N PHE A 153 -2.50 6.36 -4.92
CA PHE A 153 -2.99 6.28 -3.54
C PHE A 153 -2.15 7.12 -2.56
N MET A 154 -0.88 7.37 -2.89
CA MET A 154 -0.03 8.29 -2.13
C MET A 154 -0.27 9.74 -2.53
N ILE A 155 -0.42 10.02 -3.83
CA ILE A 155 -0.59 11.39 -4.35
C ILE A 155 -1.86 12.03 -3.81
N LEU A 156 -2.98 11.30 -3.79
CA LEU A 156 -4.29 11.87 -3.47
C LEU A 156 -4.40 12.41 -2.04
N PRO A 157 -4.03 11.69 -0.97
CA PRO A 157 -4.08 12.22 0.39
C PRO A 157 -3.11 13.39 0.60
N ILE A 158 -1.89 13.31 0.03
CA ILE A 158 -0.89 14.38 0.12
C ILE A 158 -1.41 15.64 -0.58
N TYR A 159 -1.94 15.52 -1.79
CA TYR A 159 -2.58 16.62 -2.51
C TYR A 159 -3.72 17.23 -1.68
N THR A 160 -4.60 16.41 -1.11
CA THR A 160 -5.74 16.87 -0.31
C THR A 160 -5.29 17.61 0.95
N ALA A 161 -4.21 17.19 1.59
CA ALA A 161 -3.64 17.90 2.72
C ALA A 161 -3.02 19.22 2.29
N MET A 162 -2.29 19.24 1.18
CA MET A 162 -1.63 20.45 0.64
C MET A 162 -2.61 21.52 0.16
N THR A 163 -3.78 21.14 -0.35
CA THR A 163 -4.82 22.12 -0.76
C THR A 163 -5.45 22.87 0.41
N LYS A 164 -5.28 22.40 1.64
CA LYS A 164 -5.75 23.08 2.86
C LYS A 164 -4.78 24.14 3.36
N ILE A 165 -3.55 24.15 2.85
CA ILE A 165 -2.52 25.13 3.25
C ILE A 165 -2.70 26.38 2.40
N ASP A 166 -2.94 27.53 3.07
CA ASP A 166 -3.09 28.83 2.43
C ASP A 166 -1.76 29.28 1.79
N ASP A 167 -1.83 29.88 0.61
CA ASP A 167 -0.66 30.40 -0.10
C ASP A 167 0.05 31.50 0.70
N SER A 168 -0.71 32.31 1.48
CA SER A 168 -0.18 33.36 2.34
C SER A 168 0.85 32.86 3.36
N ILE A 169 0.72 31.63 3.85
CA ILE A 169 1.69 31.03 4.79
C ILE A 169 3.04 30.80 4.09
N ILE A 170 3.00 30.36 2.82
CA ILE A 170 4.22 30.16 2.03
C ILE A 170 4.87 31.48 1.66
N GLU A 171 4.06 32.47 1.26
CA GLU A 171 4.52 33.81 0.93
C GLU A 171 5.18 34.49 2.15
N ALA A 172 4.55 34.42 3.33
CA ALA A 172 5.11 34.94 4.57
C ALA A 172 6.46 34.29 4.93
N ALA A 173 6.60 32.95 4.71
CA ALA A 173 7.87 32.28 4.94
C ALA A 173 8.95 32.72 3.95
N GLN A 174 8.59 33.02 2.70
CA GLN A 174 9.51 33.54 1.68
C GLN A 174 9.95 34.96 2.03
N ASP A 175 9.04 35.81 2.49
CA ASP A 175 9.33 37.18 2.93
C ASP A 175 10.30 37.22 4.12
N LEU A 176 10.23 36.22 4.99
CA LEU A 176 11.18 36.00 6.09
C LEU A 176 12.54 35.41 5.63
N GLY A 177 12.75 35.26 4.33
CA GLY A 177 14.01 34.76 3.74
C GLY A 177 14.18 33.22 3.84
N CYS A 178 13.13 32.47 4.09
CA CYS A 178 13.24 31.01 4.12
C CYS A 178 13.59 30.43 2.75
N ASN A 179 14.60 29.57 2.71
CA ASN A 179 14.97 28.83 1.51
C ASN A 179 13.88 27.77 1.20
N VAL A 180 13.72 27.40 -0.07
CA VAL A 180 12.78 26.38 -0.55
C VAL A 180 12.87 25.07 0.25
N TRP A 181 14.07 24.63 0.62
CA TRP A 181 14.29 23.44 1.45
C TRP A 181 13.74 23.58 2.89
N HIS A 182 13.85 24.78 3.47
CA HIS A 182 13.24 25.10 4.78
C HIS A 182 11.72 25.06 4.71
N ILE A 183 11.14 25.66 3.68
CA ILE A 183 9.70 25.64 3.45
C ILE A 183 9.22 24.20 3.26
N LEU A 184 9.91 23.40 2.44
CA LEU A 184 9.56 22.02 2.16
C LEU A 184 9.59 21.16 3.43
N PHE A 185 10.75 21.07 4.09
CA PHE A 185 10.96 20.09 5.16
C PHE A 185 10.50 20.56 6.55
N ARG A 186 10.56 21.85 6.84
CA ARG A 186 10.17 22.40 8.16
C ARG A 186 8.75 22.92 8.24
N MET A 187 8.11 23.16 7.11
CA MET A 187 6.76 23.70 7.07
C MET A 187 5.79 22.77 6.35
N LEU A 188 6.03 22.45 5.07
CA LEU A 188 5.07 21.67 4.30
C LEU A 188 4.98 20.21 4.78
N VAL A 189 6.11 19.55 5.07
CA VAL A 189 6.09 18.16 5.54
C VAL A 189 5.32 18.02 6.86
N PRO A 190 5.57 18.81 7.92
CA PRO A 190 4.76 18.74 9.14
C PRO A 190 3.28 19.07 8.90
N LEU A 191 2.97 20.14 8.17
CA LEU A 191 1.58 20.56 7.92
C LEU A 191 0.79 19.53 7.08
N THR A 192 1.47 18.71 6.28
CA THR A 192 0.86 17.64 5.49
C THR A 192 0.97 16.27 6.16
N GLY A 193 1.46 16.20 7.39
CA GLY A 193 1.66 14.97 8.16
C GLY A 193 0.46 14.01 8.11
N PRO A 194 -0.78 14.46 8.40
CA PRO A 194 -1.97 13.60 8.31
C PRO A 194 -2.18 13.01 6.90
N GLY A 195 -1.95 13.79 5.86
CA GLY A 195 -2.03 13.31 4.47
C GLY A 195 -0.92 12.31 4.13
N ILE A 196 0.29 12.52 4.65
CA ILE A 196 1.42 11.59 4.49
C ILE A 196 1.13 10.27 5.20
N ALA A 197 0.65 10.31 6.46
CA ALA A 197 0.30 9.11 7.23
C ALA A 197 -0.79 8.27 6.54
N THR A 198 -1.84 8.93 6.06
CA THR A 198 -2.90 8.30 5.28
C THR A 198 -2.35 7.68 3.99
N GLY A 199 -1.51 8.39 3.25
CA GLY A 199 -0.89 7.90 2.02
C GLY A 199 0.02 6.69 2.27
N ILE A 200 0.84 6.73 3.32
CA ILE A 200 1.68 5.59 3.73
C ILE A 200 0.82 4.36 3.99
N THR A 201 -0.25 4.50 4.76
CA THR A 201 -1.15 3.38 5.07
C THR A 201 -1.80 2.82 3.80
N GLN A 202 -2.30 3.68 2.89
CA GLN A 202 -2.95 3.28 1.65
C GLN A 202 -2.01 2.61 0.64
N VAL A 203 -0.70 2.84 0.72
CA VAL A 203 0.31 2.20 -0.13
C VAL A 203 0.91 0.98 0.54
N PHE A 204 1.31 1.08 1.80
CA PHE A 204 2.04 0.02 2.50
C PHE A 204 1.20 -1.24 2.70
N VAL A 205 -0.05 -1.10 3.12
CA VAL A 205 -0.93 -2.25 3.40
C VAL A 205 -1.14 -3.13 2.17
N PRO A 206 -1.57 -2.62 1.00
CA PRO A 206 -1.70 -3.46 -0.19
C PRO A 206 -0.34 -3.91 -0.76
N ALA A 207 0.75 -3.16 -0.54
CA ALA A 207 2.08 -3.57 -0.98
C ALA A 207 2.59 -4.80 -0.22
N VAL A 208 2.37 -4.88 1.10
CA VAL A 208 2.76 -6.05 1.91
C VAL A 208 1.97 -7.30 1.53
N SER A 209 0.66 -7.14 1.25
CA SER A 209 -0.25 -8.24 0.96
C SER A 209 -0.32 -8.63 -0.53
N THR A 210 0.43 -7.94 -1.41
CA THR A 210 0.40 -8.24 -2.85
C THR A 210 0.96 -9.63 -3.16
N PHE A 211 0.34 -10.31 -4.13
CA PHE A 211 0.81 -11.60 -4.65
C PHE A 211 0.89 -11.61 -6.19
N ILE A 212 0.05 -10.85 -6.86
CA ILE A 212 0.02 -10.83 -8.33
C ILE A 212 1.27 -10.15 -8.88
N ILE A 213 1.67 -9.00 -8.30
CA ILE A 213 2.85 -8.25 -8.75
C ILE A 213 4.12 -9.08 -8.55
N SER A 214 4.29 -9.70 -7.39
CA SER A 214 5.45 -10.54 -7.07
C SER A 214 5.53 -11.77 -7.96
N ARG A 215 4.41 -12.41 -8.23
CA ARG A 215 4.33 -13.59 -9.12
C ARG A 215 4.69 -13.23 -10.56
N MET A 216 4.14 -12.14 -11.10
CA MET A 216 4.33 -11.76 -12.51
C MET A 216 5.68 -11.11 -12.78
N LEU A 217 6.15 -10.23 -11.89
CA LEU A 217 7.36 -9.45 -12.09
C LEU A 217 8.57 -10.00 -11.33
N GLY A 218 8.36 -10.71 -10.22
CA GLY A 218 9.43 -11.27 -9.38
C GLY A 218 9.86 -12.68 -9.79
N GLY A 219 9.06 -13.37 -10.58
CA GLY A 219 9.29 -14.81 -10.88
C GLY A 219 9.26 -15.66 -9.62
N GLY A 220 9.24 -16.96 -9.73
CA GLY A 220 9.13 -17.87 -8.58
C GLY A 220 10.23 -17.78 -7.51
N SER A 221 11.35 -17.08 -7.77
CA SER A 221 12.45 -16.86 -6.83
C SER A 221 12.24 -15.72 -5.84
N ASN A 222 11.33 -14.78 -6.13
CA ASN A 222 11.06 -13.60 -5.32
C ASN A 222 9.64 -13.64 -4.72
N LEU A 223 9.26 -14.79 -4.16
CA LEU A 223 7.97 -14.95 -3.48
C LEU A 223 7.86 -14.00 -2.29
N LEU A 224 6.69 -13.38 -2.15
CA LEU A 224 6.29 -12.58 -1.02
C LEU A 224 5.27 -13.34 -0.14
N ILE A 225 4.93 -12.74 1.00
CA ILE A 225 4.01 -13.39 1.95
C ILE A 225 2.63 -13.63 1.33
N GLY A 226 2.14 -12.71 0.48
CA GLY A 226 0.89 -12.89 -0.24
C GLY A 226 0.89 -14.10 -1.17
N ASP A 227 2.02 -14.36 -1.87
CA ASP A 227 2.19 -15.55 -2.70
C ASP A 227 2.16 -16.83 -1.87
N LEU A 228 2.83 -16.84 -0.70
CA LEU A 228 2.84 -18.01 0.18
C LEU A 228 1.45 -18.31 0.72
N ILE A 229 0.71 -17.29 1.16
CA ILE A 229 -0.65 -17.45 1.63
C ILE A 229 -1.53 -18.03 0.52
N GLU A 230 -1.46 -17.46 -0.69
CA GLU A 230 -2.25 -17.98 -1.81
C GLU A 230 -1.88 -19.43 -2.17
N LEU A 231 -0.59 -19.79 -2.15
CA LEU A 231 -0.14 -21.17 -2.39
C LEU A 231 -0.69 -22.16 -1.35
N GLN A 232 -0.86 -21.73 -0.08
CA GLN A 232 -1.46 -22.57 0.95
C GLN A 232 -2.97 -22.78 0.76
N PHE A 233 -3.68 -21.80 0.20
CA PHE A 233 -5.13 -21.90 -0.01
C PHE A 233 -5.50 -22.50 -1.38
N LEU A 234 -4.76 -22.18 -2.44
CA LEU A 234 -5.13 -22.50 -3.83
C LEU A 234 -4.03 -23.29 -4.58
N GLY A 235 -2.84 -23.47 -4.00
CA GLY A 235 -1.70 -24.10 -4.65
C GLY A 235 -1.56 -25.60 -4.37
N ASN A 236 -0.51 -26.18 -4.91
CA ASN A 236 -0.16 -27.60 -4.72
C ASN A 236 0.26 -27.93 -3.27
N SER A 237 0.60 -26.93 -2.47
CA SER A 237 0.96 -27.06 -1.03
C SER A 237 -0.22 -26.84 -0.11
N TYR A 238 -1.44 -27.20 -0.54
CA TYR A 238 -2.68 -26.93 0.17
C TYR A 238 -2.60 -27.30 1.64
N ASN A 239 -2.58 -26.29 2.50
CA ASN A 239 -2.64 -26.42 3.95
C ASN A 239 -3.40 -25.23 4.54
N LEU A 240 -4.70 -25.44 4.77
CA LEU A 240 -5.62 -24.41 5.23
C LEU A 240 -5.19 -23.85 6.60
N ASN A 241 -4.68 -24.71 7.48
CA ASN A 241 -4.28 -24.34 8.82
C ASN A 241 -3.06 -23.42 8.80
N LEU A 242 -2.03 -23.77 8.03
CA LEU A 242 -0.82 -22.96 7.89
C LEU A 242 -1.11 -21.64 7.14
N GLY A 243 -1.92 -21.69 6.07
CA GLY A 243 -2.37 -20.50 5.33
C GLY A 243 -3.13 -19.51 6.22
N SER A 244 -4.04 -20.04 7.05
CA SER A 244 -4.79 -19.24 8.02
C SER A 244 -3.88 -18.63 9.10
N ALA A 245 -2.90 -19.38 9.61
CA ALA A 245 -1.92 -18.88 10.57
C ALA A 245 -1.06 -17.76 9.97
N MET A 246 -0.56 -17.92 8.74
CA MET A 246 0.18 -16.87 8.02
C MET A 246 -0.68 -15.61 7.80
N SER A 247 -1.94 -15.78 7.41
CA SER A 247 -2.88 -14.66 7.22
C SER A 247 -3.16 -13.92 8.52
N LEU A 248 -3.31 -14.64 9.63
CA LEU A 248 -3.51 -14.06 10.95
C LEU A 248 -2.30 -13.22 11.39
N VAL A 249 -1.07 -13.76 11.23
CA VAL A 249 0.15 -13.01 11.56
C VAL A 249 0.29 -11.78 10.66
N LEU A 250 0.03 -11.92 9.36
CA LEU A 250 0.04 -10.77 8.45
C LEU A 250 -0.98 -9.70 8.86
N MET A 251 -2.19 -10.11 9.24
CA MET A 251 -3.23 -9.20 9.73
C MET A 251 -2.76 -8.44 10.97
N VAL A 252 -2.15 -9.12 11.94
CA VAL A 252 -1.62 -8.48 13.15
C VAL A 252 -0.52 -7.47 12.81
N ILE A 253 0.41 -7.82 11.91
CA ILE A 253 1.47 -6.91 11.46
C ILE A 253 0.87 -5.66 10.80
N VAL A 254 -0.10 -5.83 9.91
CA VAL A 254 -0.78 -4.72 9.22
C VAL A 254 -1.51 -3.82 10.22
N LEU A 255 -2.24 -4.40 11.19
CA LEU A 255 -2.94 -3.62 12.22
C LEU A 255 -1.97 -2.85 13.11
N LEU A 256 -0.82 -3.44 13.48
CA LEU A 256 0.21 -2.73 14.23
C LEU A 256 0.80 -1.56 13.43
N CYS A 257 1.07 -1.77 12.13
CA CYS A 257 1.54 -0.68 11.25
C CYS A 257 0.50 0.43 11.12
N MET A 258 -0.79 0.08 10.96
CA MET A 258 -1.87 1.07 10.90
C MET A 258 -2.03 1.84 12.22
N SER A 259 -1.94 1.15 13.35
CA SER A 259 -2.00 1.79 14.68
C SER A 259 -0.85 2.77 14.87
N PHE A 260 0.35 2.38 14.43
CA PHE A 260 1.52 3.26 14.48
C PHE A 260 1.34 4.52 13.62
N THR A 261 0.83 4.38 12.40
CA THR A 261 0.58 5.53 11.51
C THR A 261 -0.55 6.43 12.02
N SER A 262 -1.60 5.88 12.64
CA SER A 262 -2.70 6.67 13.21
C SER A 262 -2.29 7.48 14.45
N SER A 263 -1.34 6.96 15.25
CA SER A 263 -0.82 7.68 16.41
C SER A 263 -0.05 8.96 16.03
N PHE A 264 0.55 9.00 14.84
CA PHE A 264 1.15 10.22 14.29
C PHE A 264 0.08 11.26 13.89
N ASP A 265 -1.08 10.81 13.45
CA ASP A 265 -2.20 11.67 13.04
C ASP A 265 -2.84 12.39 14.24
N GLU A 266 -2.98 11.70 15.39
CA GLU A 266 -3.55 12.26 16.63
C GLU A 266 -2.59 13.20 17.36
N SER A 267 -1.30 12.89 17.43
CA SER A 267 -0.31 13.69 18.14
C SER A 267 -0.06 15.06 17.48
N GLU A 268 -0.24 15.20 16.16
CA GLU A 268 -0.11 16.47 15.47
C GLU A 268 -1.38 17.34 15.60
N MET A 269 -2.56 16.74 15.74
CA MET A 269 -3.79 17.52 15.98
C MET A 269 -3.83 18.12 17.40
N GLU A 270 -3.25 17.46 18.41
CA GLU A 270 -3.14 18.03 19.76
C GLU A 270 -2.06 19.12 19.88
N GLY A 271 -1.04 19.11 19.03
CA GLY A 271 0.03 20.13 19.03
C GLY A 271 -0.33 21.43 18.33
N VAL A 272 -1.48 21.52 17.65
CA VAL A 272 -1.94 22.70 16.89
C VAL A 272 -3.11 23.43 17.60
N MET A 273 -3.64 22.87 18.69
CA MET A 273 -4.61 23.53 19.57
C MET A 273 -3.89 24.21 20.74
#